data_3ce26ab32ff9f279f5b7a4f8dd83d561
#
_entry.id   3ce26ab32ff9f279f5b7a4f8dd83d561
#
_cell.length_a   1.000
_cell.length_b   1.000
_cell.length_c   1.000
_cell.angle_alpha   90.00
_cell.angle_beta   90.00
_cell.angle_gamma   90.00
#
_symmetry.space_group_name_H-M   'P 1'
#
loop_
_entity.id
_entity.type
_entity.pdbx_description
1 polymer ?
#
loop_
_entity_poly.entity_id
_entity_poly.type
_entity_poly.pdbx_seq_one_letter_code
_entity_poly.pdbx_strand_id
1 'polypeptide(L)'
;IVVAVVDGGFDLTHEDLRENIYVNRGEIPNNGKDDDANGFIDDVYGWNAFNNSGNITSDMHGTHVMGTIGAKGSNGRGVSGVNWNVKIMAVQGASGTTATVAKAYSYVIEQKKLWYNSKGQRGANIVATNSSFGVDNADCKKGEFPVWNDLYEQMGQLGILSAAATANNNVNVDQQGDVPTGCSSEYIVSVTNTTKEN
;
A
#
# COMPACT_ATOMS: atom_id res chain seq x y z
N ILE A 1 11.96 1.05 -9.04
CA ILE A 1 11.38 0.60 -7.77
C ILE A 1 9.93 1.05 -7.66
N VAL A 2 9.13 0.29 -6.88
CA VAL A 2 7.71 0.55 -6.64
C VAL A 2 7.47 0.67 -5.13
N VAL A 3 6.63 1.63 -4.74
CA VAL A 3 6.02 1.71 -3.40
C VAL A 3 4.54 1.37 -3.54
N ALA A 4 4.05 0.39 -2.81
CA ALA A 4 2.63 0.08 -2.77
C ALA A 4 1.97 0.90 -1.65
N VAL A 5 0.96 1.69 -2.01
CA VAL A 5 0.16 2.45 -1.06
C VAL A 5 -1.14 1.70 -0.83
N VAL A 6 -1.35 1.24 0.42
CA VAL A 6 -2.59 0.59 0.82
C VAL A 6 -3.46 1.63 1.51
N ASP A 7 -4.60 1.97 0.88
CA ASP A 7 -5.48 3.05 1.35
C ASP A 7 -6.95 2.82 0.92
N GLY A 8 -7.84 3.78 1.21
CA GLY A 8 -9.26 3.70 0.90
C GLY A 8 -9.60 3.86 -0.59
N GLY A 9 -8.73 4.47 -1.38
CA GLY A 9 -8.92 4.74 -2.81
C GLY A 9 -7.94 5.81 -3.31
N PHE A 10 -7.97 6.10 -4.64
CA PHE A 10 -6.97 6.98 -5.25
C PHE A 10 -7.49 7.66 -6.50
N ASP A 11 -7.24 8.96 -6.68
CA ASP A 11 -7.41 9.63 -7.96
C ASP A 11 -6.21 9.37 -8.88
N LEU A 12 -6.33 8.34 -9.69
CA LEU A 12 -5.28 7.93 -10.66
C LEU A 12 -5.13 8.91 -11.83
N THR A 13 -6.05 9.87 -11.96
CA THR A 13 -6.02 10.88 -13.04
C THR A 13 -5.37 12.18 -12.60
N HIS A 14 -5.04 12.30 -11.30
CA HIS A 14 -4.47 13.52 -10.72
C HIS A 14 -3.21 13.95 -11.46
N GLU A 15 -3.18 15.21 -11.93
CA GLU A 15 -2.14 15.73 -12.81
C GLU A 15 -0.71 15.68 -12.23
N ASP A 16 -0.60 15.72 -10.90
CA ASP A 16 0.67 15.68 -10.17
C ASP A 16 1.17 14.28 -9.87
N LEU A 17 0.32 13.26 -10.06
CA LEU A 17 0.61 11.86 -9.75
C LEU A 17 0.79 10.97 -10.97
N ARG A 18 0.05 11.22 -12.03
CA ARG A 18 -0.11 10.31 -13.19
C ARG A 18 1.20 9.81 -13.79
N GLU A 19 2.27 10.61 -13.77
CA GLU A 19 3.57 10.22 -14.31
C GLU A 19 4.28 9.18 -13.41
N ASN A 20 3.96 9.15 -12.12
CA ASN A 20 4.55 8.28 -11.13
C ASN A 20 3.65 7.10 -10.73
N ILE A 21 2.40 7.04 -11.21
CA ILE A 21 1.56 5.85 -11.04
C ILE A 21 2.25 4.64 -11.69
N TYR A 22 2.24 3.52 -10.97
CA TYR A 22 2.64 2.22 -11.52
C TYR A 22 1.67 1.78 -12.61
N VAL A 23 2.18 1.16 -13.64
CA VAL A 23 1.37 0.57 -14.71
C VAL A 23 1.82 -0.87 -14.95
N ASN A 24 0.93 -1.82 -14.75
CA ASN A 24 1.11 -3.19 -15.19
C ASN A 24 0.96 -3.25 -16.72
N ARG A 25 2.07 -3.39 -17.41
CA ARG A 25 2.10 -3.41 -18.88
C ARG A 25 1.70 -4.76 -19.47
N GLY A 26 1.51 -5.76 -18.63
CA GLY A 26 1.00 -7.06 -19.01
C GLY A 26 -0.51 -7.08 -19.25
N GLU A 27 -1.23 -6.07 -18.72
CA GLU A 27 -2.67 -5.96 -18.79
C GLU A 27 -3.16 -5.05 -19.93
N ILE A 28 -4.28 -5.45 -20.55
CA ILE A 28 -5.05 -4.63 -21.49
C ILE A 28 -6.23 -4.03 -20.75
N PRO A 29 -6.28 -2.71 -20.53
CA PRO A 29 -7.28 -2.11 -19.67
C PRO A 29 -8.73 -2.42 -20.06
N ASN A 30 -9.56 -2.74 -19.06
CA ASN A 30 -11.01 -2.89 -19.17
C ASN A 30 -11.47 -3.97 -20.19
N ASN A 31 -10.71 -5.02 -20.39
CA ASN A 31 -11.13 -6.12 -21.25
C ASN A 31 -11.76 -7.31 -20.50
N GLY A 32 -11.76 -7.27 -19.17
CA GLY A 32 -12.34 -8.29 -18.28
C GLY A 32 -11.53 -9.59 -18.25
N LYS A 33 -10.24 -9.54 -18.58
CA LYS A 33 -9.34 -10.69 -18.60
C LYS A 33 -8.10 -10.41 -17.75
N ASP A 34 -7.50 -11.47 -17.29
CA ASP A 34 -6.17 -11.49 -16.71
C ASP A 34 -5.21 -11.83 -17.88
N ASP A 35 -4.68 -10.79 -18.53
CA ASP A 35 -3.88 -10.97 -19.78
C ASP A 35 -2.46 -11.45 -19.46
N ASP A 36 -1.94 -11.16 -18.28
CA ASP A 36 -0.60 -11.58 -17.88
C ASP A 36 -0.59 -12.84 -17.00
N ALA A 37 -1.76 -13.45 -16.75
CA ALA A 37 -1.95 -14.66 -15.97
C ALA A 37 -1.32 -14.57 -14.57
N ASN A 38 -1.52 -13.42 -13.91
CA ASN A 38 -1.06 -13.17 -12.53
C ASN A 38 -2.13 -13.50 -11.46
N GLY A 39 -3.35 -13.82 -11.87
CA GLY A 39 -4.49 -14.11 -11.02
C GLY A 39 -5.38 -12.89 -10.70
N PHE A 40 -5.09 -11.72 -11.30
CA PHE A 40 -5.78 -10.46 -11.04
C PHE A 40 -6.26 -9.83 -12.34
N ILE A 41 -7.57 -9.77 -12.54
CA ILE A 41 -8.19 -9.26 -13.76
C ILE A 41 -8.10 -7.73 -13.81
N ASP A 42 -7.62 -7.18 -14.94
CA ASP A 42 -7.51 -5.73 -15.20
C ASP A 42 -6.73 -4.96 -14.10
N ASP A 43 -5.71 -5.53 -13.48
CA ASP A 43 -4.91 -4.89 -12.41
C ASP A 43 -3.88 -3.87 -12.94
N VAL A 44 -4.31 -3.05 -13.87
CA VAL A 44 -3.47 -2.10 -14.62
C VAL A 44 -2.69 -1.14 -13.73
N TYR A 45 -3.30 -0.63 -12.66
CA TYR A 45 -2.69 0.34 -11.75
C TYR A 45 -2.49 -0.20 -10.34
N GLY A 46 -3.00 -1.39 -10.08
CA GLY A 46 -3.04 -2.03 -8.79
C GLY A 46 -4.35 -2.77 -8.57
N TRP A 47 -4.77 -2.93 -7.32
CA TRP A 47 -5.86 -3.83 -6.96
C TRP A 47 -6.83 -3.23 -5.96
N ASN A 48 -8.12 -3.50 -6.13
CA ASN A 48 -9.17 -3.18 -5.17
C ASN A 48 -9.60 -4.45 -4.43
N ALA A 49 -9.13 -4.59 -3.19
CA ALA A 49 -9.39 -5.74 -2.33
C ALA A 49 -10.83 -5.80 -1.78
N PHE A 50 -11.59 -4.70 -1.85
CA PHE A 50 -12.99 -4.70 -1.42
C PHE A 50 -13.89 -5.48 -2.38
N ASN A 51 -13.66 -5.33 -3.68
CA ASN A 51 -14.49 -5.94 -4.71
C ASN A 51 -13.76 -6.95 -5.59
N ASN A 52 -12.48 -7.24 -5.31
CA ASN A 52 -11.61 -8.14 -6.07
C ASN A 52 -11.55 -7.76 -7.56
N SER A 53 -11.16 -6.55 -7.87
CA SER A 53 -11.03 -6.06 -9.26
C SER A 53 -9.89 -5.04 -9.39
N GLY A 54 -9.43 -4.80 -10.62
CA GLY A 54 -8.52 -3.70 -10.94
C GLY A 54 -9.18 -2.31 -10.92
N ASN A 55 -10.49 -2.21 -10.65
CA ASN A 55 -11.21 -0.94 -10.63
C ASN A 55 -10.98 -0.17 -9.31
N ILE A 56 -10.07 0.77 -9.35
CA ILE A 56 -9.72 1.65 -8.22
C ILE A 56 -10.67 2.83 -8.20
N THR A 57 -11.28 3.10 -7.05
CA THR A 57 -12.15 4.28 -6.85
C THR A 57 -11.37 5.45 -6.28
N SER A 58 -11.80 6.66 -6.60
CA SER A 58 -11.16 7.88 -6.10
C SER A 58 -11.46 8.09 -4.61
N ASP A 59 -10.41 8.45 -3.87
CA ASP A 59 -10.47 8.90 -2.48
C ASP A 59 -9.43 9.98 -2.22
N MET A 60 -9.80 11.01 -1.47
CA MET A 60 -8.93 12.17 -1.19
C MET A 60 -7.74 11.77 -0.31
N HIS A 61 -7.96 10.93 0.70
CA HIS A 61 -6.92 10.55 1.67
C HIS A 61 -5.79 9.80 0.98
N GLY A 62 -6.09 8.70 0.29
CA GLY A 62 -5.06 7.92 -0.41
C GLY A 62 -4.38 8.71 -1.53
N THR A 63 -5.10 9.60 -2.23
CA THR A 63 -4.51 10.50 -3.23
C THR A 63 -3.48 11.42 -2.59
N HIS A 64 -3.78 12.02 -1.44
CA HIS A 64 -2.85 12.88 -0.71
C HIS A 64 -1.63 12.11 -0.19
N VAL A 65 -1.83 10.90 0.33
CA VAL A 65 -0.74 10.00 0.75
C VAL A 65 0.19 9.69 -0.42
N MET A 66 -0.35 9.33 -1.59
CA MET A 66 0.45 9.15 -2.81
C MET A 66 1.24 10.41 -3.18
N GLY A 67 0.62 11.58 -3.05
CA GLY A 67 1.26 12.87 -3.30
C GLY A 67 2.46 13.11 -2.41
N THR A 68 2.33 12.83 -1.13
CA THR A 68 3.43 12.94 -0.16
C THR A 68 4.60 12.01 -0.50
N ILE A 69 4.32 10.79 -0.97
CA ILE A 69 5.34 9.82 -1.33
C ILE A 69 6.06 10.21 -2.62
N GLY A 70 5.30 10.55 -3.66
CA GLY A 70 5.88 10.63 -4.99
C GLY A 70 5.15 11.50 -5.99
N ALA A 71 4.56 12.64 -5.56
CA ALA A 71 4.14 13.66 -6.53
C ALA A 71 5.34 14.15 -7.32
N LYS A 72 5.11 14.54 -8.57
CA LYS A 72 6.16 14.98 -9.49
C LYS A 72 6.72 16.32 -9.05
N GLY A 73 7.98 16.35 -8.66
CA GLY A 73 8.64 17.62 -8.32
C GLY A 73 9.01 18.45 -9.53
N SER A 74 9.19 19.76 -9.32
CA SER A 74 9.61 20.74 -10.33
C SER A 74 8.72 20.85 -11.57
N ASN A 75 7.43 20.56 -11.44
CA ASN A 75 6.47 20.64 -12.54
C ASN A 75 5.58 21.91 -12.48
N GLY A 76 5.77 22.76 -11.46
CA GLY A 76 4.99 23.98 -11.25
C GLY A 76 3.54 23.75 -10.82
N ARG A 77 3.22 22.56 -10.30
CA ARG A 77 1.88 22.12 -9.89
C ARG A 77 1.92 21.44 -8.54
N GLY A 78 0.79 21.46 -7.83
CA GLY A 78 0.52 20.69 -6.62
C GLY A 78 1.64 20.75 -5.58
N VAL A 79 2.19 19.58 -5.23
CA VAL A 79 3.23 19.41 -4.22
C VAL A 79 4.45 18.67 -4.80
N SER A 80 5.53 18.63 -4.03
CA SER A 80 6.67 17.79 -4.37
C SER A 80 6.68 16.59 -3.43
N GLY A 81 6.59 15.39 -3.97
CA GLY A 81 6.76 14.16 -3.21
C GLY A 81 8.20 14.02 -2.69
N VAL A 82 8.36 13.14 -1.69
CA VAL A 82 9.67 12.83 -1.12
C VAL A 82 10.59 12.20 -2.18
N ASN A 83 10.03 11.39 -3.07
CA ASN A 83 10.78 10.74 -4.15
C ASN A 83 10.13 10.98 -5.52
N TRP A 84 10.73 11.82 -6.33
CA TRP A 84 10.19 12.27 -7.62
C TRP A 84 10.20 11.21 -8.74
N ASN A 85 10.94 10.11 -8.56
CA ASN A 85 11.13 9.08 -9.59
C ASN A 85 10.68 7.68 -9.13
N VAL A 86 9.94 7.59 -8.03
CA VAL A 86 9.32 6.34 -7.58
C VAL A 86 8.09 6.03 -8.43
N LYS A 87 7.77 4.75 -8.60
CA LYS A 87 6.45 4.33 -9.08
C LYS A 87 5.56 3.97 -7.90
N ILE A 88 4.32 4.39 -7.94
CA ILE A 88 3.35 4.21 -6.84
C ILE A 88 2.25 3.28 -7.32
N MET A 89 2.11 2.15 -6.66
CA MET A 89 1.07 1.16 -6.94
C MET A 89 -0.13 1.42 -6.03
N ALA A 90 -1.30 1.54 -6.63
CA ALA A 90 -2.56 1.75 -5.91
C ALA A 90 -3.12 0.42 -5.38
N VAL A 91 -3.22 0.26 -4.07
CA VAL A 91 -3.83 -0.91 -3.46
C VAL A 91 -4.98 -0.46 -2.56
N GLN A 92 -6.18 -0.58 -3.07
CA GLN A 92 -7.38 -0.17 -2.34
C GLN A 92 -7.81 -1.27 -1.37
N GLY A 93 -7.60 -1.05 -0.06
CA GLY A 93 -7.83 -2.11 0.93
C GLY A 93 -7.70 -1.66 2.38
N ALA A 94 -7.61 -0.34 2.66
CA ALA A 94 -7.64 0.19 4.01
C ALA A 94 -8.98 -0.12 4.70
N SER A 95 -8.96 -1.01 5.65
CA SER A 95 -10.17 -1.53 6.30
C SER A 95 -9.87 -1.94 7.74
N GLY A 96 -10.86 -1.89 8.62
CA GLY A 96 -10.83 -2.56 9.91
C GLY A 96 -11.09 -4.07 9.83
N THR A 97 -11.37 -4.58 8.63
CA THR A 97 -11.65 -6.01 8.41
C THR A 97 -10.40 -6.73 7.92
N THR A 98 -9.87 -7.64 8.73
CA THR A 98 -8.68 -8.44 8.42
C THR A 98 -8.73 -9.12 7.05
N ALA A 99 -9.87 -9.66 6.65
CA ALA A 99 -10.01 -10.31 5.36
C ALA A 99 -9.72 -9.38 4.17
N THR A 100 -10.16 -8.12 4.21
CA THR A 100 -9.89 -7.13 3.16
C THR A 100 -8.41 -6.74 3.14
N VAL A 101 -7.85 -6.48 4.31
CA VAL A 101 -6.42 -6.13 4.46
C VAL A 101 -5.53 -7.28 4.00
N ALA A 102 -5.89 -8.52 4.36
CA ALA A 102 -5.15 -9.71 3.92
C ALA A 102 -5.14 -9.85 2.38
N LYS A 103 -6.27 -9.59 1.71
CA LYS A 103 -6.31 -9.57 0.24
C LYS A 103 -5.41 -8.49 -0.36
N ALA A 104 -5.41 -7.29 0.23
CA ALA A 104 -4.56 -6.20 -0.23
C ALA A 104 -3.08 -6.54 -0.14
N TYR A 105 -2.61 -7.04 1.01
CA TYR A 105 -1.22 -7.43 1.17
C TYR A 105 -0.85 -8.70 0.40
N SER A 106 -1.78 -9.64 0.23
CA SER A 106 -1.55 -10.81 -0.63
C SER A 106 -1.28 -10.39 -2.07
N TYR A 107 -2.02 -9.41 -2.59
CA TYR A 107 -1.74 -8.84 -3.91
C TYR A 107 -0.30 -8.30 -4.00
N VAL A 108 0.13 -7.50 -3.02
CA VAL A 108 1.50 -6.95 -2.96
C VAL A 108 2.56 -8.08 -2.96
N ILE A 109 2.33 -9.11 -2.15
CA ILE A 109 3.22 -10.28 -2.04
C ILE A 109 3.30 -11.01 -3.38
N GLU A 110 2.17 -11.27 -4.03
CA GLU A 110 2.16 -12.02 -5.31
C GLU A 110 2.81 -11.20 -6.44
N GLN A 111 2.60 -9.88 -6.52
CA GLN A 111 3.29 -9.03 -7.48
C GLN A 111 4.81 -9.04 -7.28
N LYS A 112 5.27 -9.04 -6.03
CA LYS A 112 6.71 -9.12 -5.72
C LYS A 112 7.30 -10.49 -6.04
N LYS A 113 6.61 -11.58 -5.69
CA LYS A 113 7.01 -12.95 -6.04
C LYS A 113 7.11 -13.13 -7.56
N LEU A 114 6.12 -12.61 -8.29
CA LEU A 114 6.10 -12.68 -9.74
C LEU A 114 7.30 -11.95 -10.35
N TRP A 115 7.67 -10.79 -9.78
CA TRP A 115 8.86 -10.05 -10.20
C TRP A 115 10.15 -10.86 -9.99
N TYR A 116 10.32 -11.50 -8.83
CA TYR A 116 11.47 -12.36 -8.58
C TYR A 116 11.51 -13.55 -9.52
N ASN A 117 10.41 -14.29 -9.64
CA ASN A 117 10.35 -15.52 -10.42
C ASN A 117 10.53 -15.28 -11.93
N SER A 118 10.07 -14.12 -12.42
CA SER A 118 10.23 -13.71 -13.83
C SER A 118 11.55 -13.00 -14.11
N LYS A 119 12.43 -12.83 -13.11
CA LYS A 119 13.66 -12.03 -13.23
C LYS A 119 13.39 -10.58 -13.69
N GLY A 120 12.33 -9.98 -13.16
CA GLY A 120 11.94 -8.61 -13.42
C GLY A 120 11.12 -8.38 -14.70
N GLN A 121 10.70 -9.44 -15.39
CA GLN A 121 9.91 -9.31 -16.62
C GLN A 121 8.41 -9.11 -16.35
N ARG A 122 7.89 -9.58 -15.22
CA ARG A 122 6.48 -9.50 -14.81
C ARG A 122 6.40 -9.09 -13.35
N GLY A 123 5.22 -8.66 -12.92
CA GLY A 123 5.01 -8.18 -11.56
C GLY A 123 5.71 -6.86 -11.28
N ALA A 124 6.01 -6.58 -10.01
CA ALA A 124 6.54 -5.28 -9.59
C ALA A 124 7.68 -5.41 -8.58
N ASN A 125 8.77 -4.64 -8.77
CA ASN A 125 9.82 -4.53 -7.76
C ASN A 125 9.37 -3.62 -6.60
N ILE A 126 8.43 -4.13 -5.82
CA ILE A 126 7.94 -3.42 -4.63
C ILE A 126 9.03 -3.50 -3.55
N VAL A 127 9.43 -2.37 -3.00
CA VAL A 127 10.47 -2.26 -1.96
C VAL A 127 9.92 -1.74 -0.64
N ALA A 128 8.76 -1.10 -0.67
CA ALA A 128 8.09 -0.63 0.54
C ALA A 128 6.57 -0.63 0.36
N THR A 129 5.85 -0.73 1.49
CA THR A 129 4.42 -0.40 1.57
C THR A 129 4.21 0.80 2.49
N ASN A 130 3.14 1.55 2.23
CA ASN A 130 2.63 2.55 3.16
C ASN A 130 1.19 2.22 3.53
N SER A 131 0.90 2.21 4.84
CA SER A 131 -0.41 1.92 5.42
C SER A 131 -0.79 3.05 6.37
N SER A 132 -1.51 4.04 5.85
CA SER A 132 -2.01 5.18 6.65
C SER A 132 -3.38 4.87 7.23
N PHE A 133 -3.53 3.70 7.84
CA PHE A 133 -4.73 3.21 8.50
C PHE A 133 -4.38 2.17 9.56
N GLY A 134 -5.32 1.88 10.44
CA GLY A 134 -5.13 0.87 11.47
C GLY A 134 -6.39 0.59 12.27
N VAL A 135 -6.24 -0.14 13.36
CA VAL A 135 -7.30 -0.44 14.33
C VAL A 135 -6.81 -0.03 15.71
N ASP A 136 -7.43 1.01 16.24
CA ASP A 136 -7.12 1.54 17.58
C ASP A 136 -7.50 0.53 18.66
N ASN A 137 -6.75 0.54 19.77
CA ASN A 137 -7.00 -0.31 20.94
C ASN A 137 -7.02 -1.80 20.65
N ALA A 138 -6.28 -2.23 19.63
CA ALA A 138 -6.19 -3.61 19.18
C ALA A 138 -4.81 -4.22 19.51
N ASP A 139 -4.81 -5.49 19.90
CA ASP A 139 -3.59 -6.24 20.21
C ASP A 139 -3.27 -7.19 19.05
N CYS A 140 -2.14 -6.96 18.39
CA CYS A 140 -1.71 -7.76 17.24
C CYS A 140 -1.53 -9.26 17.54
N LYS A 141 -1.50 -9.66 18.81
CA LYS A 141 -1.36 -11.06 19.25
C LYS A 141 -2.71 -11.73 19.52
N LYS A 142 -3.83 -11.01 19.36
CA LYS A 142 -5.16 -11.49 19.72
C LYS A 142 -6.13 -11.48 18.54
N GLY A 143 -7.19 -12.30 18.66
CA GLY A 143 -8.25 -12.36 17.67
C GLY A 143 -7.75 -12.75 16.28
N GLU A 144 -8.07 -11.95 15.29
CA GLU A 144 -7.68 -12.13 13.88
C GLU A 144 -6.39 -11.36 13.50
N PHE A 145 -5.87 -10.53 14.36
CA PHE A 145 -4.74 -9.65 14.06
C PHE A 145 -3.37 -10.32 13.92
N PRO A 146 -3.08 -11.52 14.48
CA PRO A 146 -1.85 -12.24 14.15
C PRO A 146 -1.61 -12.42 12.66
N VAL A 147 -2.69 -12.52 11.85
CA VAL A 147 -2.61 -12.59 10.39
C VAL A 147 -1.92 -11.36 9.78
N TRP A 148 -2.12 -10.18 10.36
CA TRP A 148 -1.43 -8.97 9.89
C TRP A 148 0.08 -9.07 10.11
N ASN A 149 0.49 -9.53 11.30
CA ASN A 149 1.91 -9.75 11.59
C ASN A 149 2.56 -10.72 10.62
N ASP A 150 1.88 -11.84 10.33
CA ASP A 150 2.37 -12.85 9.39
C ASP A 150 2.52 -12.30 7.96
N LEU A 151 1.63 -11.41 7.54
CA LEU A 151 1.71 -10.75 6.24
C LEU A 151 2.91 -9.79 6.17
N TYR A 152 3.17 -9.02 7.22
CA TYR A 152 4.34 -8.16 7.29
C TYR A 152 5.64 -8.96 7.28
N GLU A 153 5.69 -10.10 8.00
CA GLU A 153 6.82 -11.04 7.95
C GLU A 153 7.05 -11.55 6.52
N GLN A 154 5.99 -12.00 5.84
CA GLN A 154 6.10 -12.47 4.46
C GLN A 154 6.59 -11.38 3.50
N MET A 155 6.08 -10.15 3.63
CA MET A 155 6.55 -9.01 2.85
C MET A 155 8.02 -8.71 3.13
N GLY A 156 8.41 -8.71 4.40
CA GLY A 156 9.79 -8.47 4.81
C GLY A 156 10.78 -9.49 4.25
N GLN A 157 10.42 -10.79 4.30
CA GLN A 157 11.23 -11.85 3.70
C GLN A 157 11.42 -11.69 2.19
N LEU A 158 10.52 -10.99 1.52
CA LEU A 158 10.62 -10.59 0.12
C LEU A 158 11.36 -9.25 -0.09
N GLY A 159 11.92 -8.66 0.97
CA GLY A 159 12.64 -7.38 0.91
C GLY A 159 11.73 -6.16 0.77
N ILE A 160 10.53 -6.22 1.35
CA ILE A 160 9.57 -5.10 1.41
C ILE A 160 9.53 -4.57 2.85
N LEU A 161 9.88 -3.31 3.06
CA LEU A 161 9.72 -2.62 4.34
C LEU A 161 8.36 -1.93 4.39
N SER A 162 7.66 -2.05 5.52
CA SER A 162 6.31 -1.51 5.67
C SER A 162 6.29 -0.33 6.64
N ALA A 163 5.85 0.83 6.19
CA ALA A 163 5.57 1.99 7.03
C ALA A 163 4.08 2.00 7.41
N ALA A 164 3.79 2.14 8.70
CA ALA A 164 2.44 2.14 9.24
C ALA A 164 2.20 3.31 10.19
N ALA A 165 1.05 3.96 10.07
CA ALA A 165 0.67 5.06 10.95
C ALA A 165 0.14 4.54 12.29
N THR A 166 0.52 5.21 13.39
CA THR A 166 -0.13 5.03 14.68
C THR A 166 -1.48 5.73 14.74
N ALA A 167 -2.27 5.43 15.78
CA ALA A 167 -3.53 6.10 16.05
C ALA A 167 -3.41 7.62 16.04
N ASN A 168 -4.48 8.31 15.63
CA ASN A 168 -4.55 9.78 15.60
C ASN A 168 -4.95 10.43 16.95
N ASN A 169 -5.11 9.61 17.99
CA ASN A 169 -5.51 10.06 19.31
C ASN A 169 -4.30 10.23 20.23
N ASN A 170 -4.43 11.06 21.24
CA ASN A 170 -3.41 11.20 22.28
C ASN A 170 -3.45 10.00 23.24
N VAL A 171 -2.91 8.87 22.79
CA VAL A 171 -2.89 7.59 23.49
C VAL A 171 -1.49 7.02 23.56
N ASN A 172 -1.22 6.25 24.58
CA ASN A 172 -0.02 5.43 24.64
C ASN A 172 -0.31 4.09 23.93
N VAL A 173 0.14 3.96 22.69
CA VAL A 173 -0.14 2.77 21.85
C VAL A 173 0.50 1.49 22.43
N ASP A 174 1.61 1.60 23.17
CA ASP A 174 2.25 0.45 23.81
C ASP A 174 1.39 -0.14 24.95
N GLN A 175 0.54 0.68 25.55
CA GLN A 175 -0.34 0.28 26.66
C GLN A 175 -1.74 -0.10 26.17
N GLN A 176 -2.28 0.63 25.21
CA GLN A 176 -3.66 0.47 24.74
C GLN A 176 -3.76 -0.47 23.55
N GLY A 177 -2.66 -0.66 22.83
CA GLY A 177 -2.62 -1.42 21.59
C GLY A 177 -2.97 -0.57 20.39
N ASP A 178 -2.42 -0.96 19.25
CA ASP A 178 -2.63 -0.37 17.94
C ASP A 178 -2.21 -1.38 16.86
N VAL A 179 -3.01 -1.59 15.85
CA VAL A 179 -2.68 -2.50 14.74
C VAL A 179 -2.67 -1.69 13.45
N PRO A 180 -1.59 -1.74 12.64
CA PRO A 180 -0.50 -2.71 12.70
C PRO A 180 0.72 -2.29 13.53
N THR A 181 0.78 -1.07 14.06
CA THR A 181 2.01 -0.55 14.68
C THR A 181 2.42 -1.26 15.98
N GLY A 182 1.48 -1.91 16.67
CA GLY A 182 1.74 -2.81 17.81
C GLY A 182 2.11 -4.23 17.43
N CYS A 183 2.23 -4.57 16.15
CA CYS A 183 2.71 -5.87 15.70
C CYS A 183 4.23 -6.01 15.92
N SER A 184 4.70 -7.25 16.02
CA SER A 184 6.09 -7.54 16.41
C SER A 184 7.03 -7.78 15.23
N SER A 185 6.56 -7.67 13.99
CA SER A 185 7.39 -7.86 12.82
C SER A 185 8.55 -6.85 12.78
N GLU A 186 9.75 -7.35 12.50
CA GLU A 186 10.94 -6.49 12.33
C GLU A 186 10.90 -5.67 11.03
N TYR A 187 9.92 -5.92 10.17
CA TYR A 187 9.75 -5.25 8.88
C TYR A 187 8.69 -4.15 8.88
N ILE A 188 8.20 -3.78 10.07
CA ILE A 188 7.29 -2.64 10.25
C ILE A 188 8.05 -1.46 10.84
N VAL A 189 7.86 -0.29 10.25
CA VAL A 189 8.25 1.00 10.81
C VAL A 189 7.00 1.70 11.30
N SER A 190 6.83 1.80 12.61
CA SER A 190 5.73 2.54 13.23
C SER A 190 6.02 4.04 13.15
N VAL A 191 5.09 4.80 12.59
CA VAL A 191 5.24 6.23 12.34
C VAL A 191 4.14 6.99 13.06
N THR A 192 4.54 7.89 13.95
CA THR A 192 3.64 8.82 14.64
C THR A 192 3.80 10.23 14.07
N ASN A 193 2.79 11.06 14.26
CA ASN A 193 2.90 12.48 13.94
C ASN A 193 3.46 13.26 15.13
N THR A 194 4.08 14.38 14.83
CA THR A 194 4.52 15.35 15.81
C THR A 194 4.05 16.74 15.41
N THR A 195 3.97 17.65 16.38
CA THR A 195 3.75 19.06 16.07
C THR A 195 5.08 19.70 15.67
N LYS A 196 5.01 20.90 15.09
CA LYS A 196 6.20 21.69 14.76
C LYS A 196 7.01 22.13 16.00
N GLU A 197 6.47 21.92 17.20
CA GLU A 197 7.06 22.34 18.48
C GLU A 197 7.70 21.17 19.25
N ASN A 198 7.61 19.95 18.72
CA ASN A 198 8.20 18.73 19.30
C ASN A 198 9.47 18.33 18.56
#